data_062a424bf3b5ef9039831c1d95619a40
#
_entry.id   062a424bf3b5ef9039831c1d95619a40
#
_cell.length_a   1.000
_cell.length_b   1.000
_cell.length_c   1.000
_cell.angle_alpha   90.00
_cell.angle_beta   90.00
_cell.angle_gamma   90.00
#
_symmetry.space_group_name_H-M   'P 1'
#
loop_
_entity.id
_entity.type
_entity.pdbx_description
1 polymer ?
#
loop_
_entity_poly.entity_id
_entity_poly.type
_entity_poly.pdbx_seq_one_letter_code
_entity_poly.pdbx_strand_id
1 'polypeptide(L)'
;MTASTLGVGILGAGPVTQAIHLPTLSRLTDVFHVVRVMDVDPAVAESVAGRVGAAWTTDVDELLADEEVQIVVICSPHQFHAEQVVAACRAGKQAILCEKPFAMSKAQAEEIATVAAETRTPIIVGAMHTFDPGWLAAKEHWGDLITTAHTIRYSIVLPPNPRFEDFATEVASRPRWPAADRNDPEVAAGMIYGGIMGLAIHDLPLVRAFCPDFTDVEVRSCTLPYPAGYLVNLRVGQKDVQVSAVNSQSWEPEWTFEAIGDRSALRIDFSPSYVQAGSATAVIRRGPESEVYGPYSYNGYEGEWRFLAELARGTVEPLDVTELIHDLTFALEVAEKSAAAVRESTAAANEKVMA
;
A
#
# COMPACT_ATOMS: atom_id res chain seq x y z
N MET A 1 29.62 18.29 -8.83
CA MET A 1 29.70 17.68 -7.50
C MET A 1 28.60 16.63 -7.46
N THR A 2 28.91 15.35 -7.27
CA THR A 2 27.91 14.33 -7.02
C THR A 2 27.21 14.68 -5.72
N ALA A 3 25.90 14.76 -5.72
CA ALA A 3 25.13 14.95 -4.48
C ALA A 3 25.48 13.81 -3.51
N SER A 4 25.63 14.13 -2.22
CA SER A 4 25.83 13.09 -1.20
C SER A 4 24.63 12.14 -1.17
N THR A 5 24.87 10.86 -0.90
CA THR A 5 23.80 9.89 -0.67
C THR A 5 23.03 10.23 0.60
N LEU A 6 21.73 9.93 0.61
CA LEU A 6 20.85 10.16 1.74
C LEU A 6 20.92 8.97 2.71
N GLY A 7 21.10 9.24 4.00
CA GLY A 7 21.13 8.23 5.06
C GLY A 7 19.72 7.78 5.44
N VAL A 8 19.50 6.46 5.43
CA VAL A 8 18.21 5.83 5.70
C VAL A 8 18.23 5.08 7.03
N GLY A 9 17.25 5.35 7.90
CA GLY A 9 16.91 4.55 9.06
C GLY A 9 15.66 3.73 8.80
N ILE A 10 15.67 2.45 9.18
CA ILE A 10 14.55 1.54 8.95
C ILE A 10 13.98 1.08 10.29
N LEU A 11 12.70 1.33 10.52
CA LEU A 11 11.94 0.86 11.68
C LEU A 11 11.13 -0.38 11.29
N GLY A 12 11.51 -1.53 11.81
CA GLY A 12 10.97 -2.85 11.49
C GLY A 12 11.74 -3.56 10.38
N ALA A 13 12.37 -4.67 10.71
CA ALA A 13 13.19 -5.49 9.81
C ALA A 13 12.48 -6.75 9.30
N GLY A 14 11.14 -6.70 9.25
CA GLY A 14 10.27 -7.80 8.81
C GLY A 14 10.33 -8.11 7.31
N PRO A 15 9.42 -8.97 6.82
CA PRO A 15 9.40 -9.42 5.42
C PRO A 15 9.36 -8.28 4.39
N VAL A 16 8.58 -7.23 4.62
CA VAL A 16 8.47 -6.08 3.70
C VAL A 16 9.81 -5.37 3.55
N THR A 17 10.50 -5.10 4.64
CA THR A 17 11.86 -4.55 4.62
C THR A 17 12.81 -5.43 3.82
N GLN A 18 12.83 -6.72 4.10
CA GLN A 18 13.79 -7.67 3.52
C GLN A 18 13.50 -8.02 2.06
N ALA A 19 12.22 -8.13 1.68
CA ALA A 19 11.82 -8.57 0.34
C ALA A 19 11.57 -7.40 -0.64
N ILE A 20 11.31 -6.19 -0.14
CA ILE A 20 10.95 -5.04 -0.97
C ILE A 20 11.93 -3.90 -0.81
N HIS A 21 12.05 -3.32 0.39
CA HIS A 21 12.82 -2.09 0.56
C HIS A 21 14.31 -2.28 0.38
N LEU A 22 14.93 -3.29 1.00
CA LEU A 22 16.37 -3.54 0.83
C LEU A 22 16.76 -3.91 -0.60
N PRO A 23 16.04 -4.78 -1.34
CA PRO A 23 16.30 -5.01 -2.75
C PRO A 23 16.14 -3.76 -3.62
N THR A 24 15.17 -2.90 -3.31
CA THR A 24 14.99 -1.62 -4.00
C THR A 24 16.15 -0.67 -3.73
N LEU A 25 16.55 -0.51 -2.47
CA LEU A 25 17.69 0.33 -2.07
C LEU A 25 19.00 -0.15 -2.67
N SER A 26 19.19 -1.47 -2.83
CA SER A 26 20.39 -2.03 -3.47
C SER A 26 20.57 -1.60 -4.93
N ARG A 27 19.49 -1.15 -5.60
CA ARG A 27 19.49 -0.61 -6.96
C ARG A 27 19.69 0.91 -7.00
N LEU A 28 19.62 1.58 -5.85
CA LEU A 28 19.67 3.04 -5.69
C LEU A 28 20.86 3.48 -4.80
N THR A 29 21.96 2.74 -4.85
CA THR A 29 23.14 2.98 -3.99
C THR A 29 23.88 4.30 -4.30
N ASP A 30 23.62 4.91 -5.45
CA ASP A 30 24.07 6.24 -5.82
C ASP A 30 23.21 7.36 -5.18
N VAL A 31 22.04 7.02 -4.64
CA VAL A 31 21.07 7.93 -4.02
C VAL A 31 20.99 7.74 -2.53
N PHE A 32 20.98 6.49 -2.05
CA PHE A 32 20.73 6.11 -0.65
C PHE A 32 21.81 5.18 -0.09
N HIS A 33 21.98 5.24 1.21
CA HIS A 33 22.66 4.21 1.99
C HIS A 33 21.90 3.97 3.31
N VAL A 34 21.84 2.71 3.75
CA VAL A 34 21.20 2.37 5.03
C VAL A 34 22.20 2.65 6.15
N VAL A 35 21.80 3.50 7.09
CA VAL A 35 22.61 3.90 8.25
C VAL A 35 22.33 2.96 9.41
N ARG A 36 21.03 2.74 9.70
CA ARG A 36 20.61 1.97 10.87
C ARG A 36 19.32 1.20 10.63
N VAL A 37 19.27 -0.03 11.15
CA VAL A 37 18.09 -0.89 11.14
C VAL A 37 17.64 -1.12 12.59
N MET A 38 16.39 -0.91 12.88
CA MET A 38 15.76 -1.17 14.17
C MET A 38 14.74 -2.31 14.04
N ASP A 39 14.83 -3.27 14.96
CA ASP A 39 13.76 -4.25 15.20
C ASP A 39 13.73 -4.61 16.69
N VAL A 40 12.55 -4.98 17.19
CA VAL A 40 12.39 -5.41 18.60
C VAL A 40 13.11 -6.72 18.89
N ASP A 41 13.34 -7.56 17.87
CA ASP A 41 14.16 -8.75 17.96
C ASP A 41 15.62 -8.38 17.58
N PRO A 42 16.56 -8.40 18.55
CA PRO A 42 17.95 -8.04 18.29
C PRO A 42 18.63 -8.94 17.25
N ALA A 43 18.25 -10.21 17.17
CA ALA A 43 18.85 -11.15 16.21
C ALA A 43 18.39 -10.81 14.77
N VAL A 44 17.15 -10.40 14.60
CA VAL A 44 16.62 -9.94 13.30
C VAL A 44 17.27 -8.61 12.92
N ALA A 45 17.33 -7.63 13.83
CA ALA A 45 17.95 -6.33 13.60
C ALA A 45 19.42 -6.47 13.17
N GLU A 46 20.22 -7.26 13.90
CA GLU A 46 21.64 -7.51 13.62
C GLU A 46 21.82 -8.22 12.27
N SER A 47 21.04 -9.28 12.01
CA SER A 47 21.13 -10.06 10.77
C SER A 47 20.82 -9.19 9.55
N VAL A 48 19.74 -8.41 9.61
CA VAL A 48 19.29 -7.59 8.48
C VAL A 48 20.23 -6.40 8.25
N ALA A 49 20.68 -5.73 9.30
CA ALA A 49 21.66 -4.66 9.21
C ALA A 49 23.00 -5.16 8.62
N GLY A 50 23.45 -6.34 9.04
CA GLY A 50 24.67 -6.97 8.53
C GLY A 50 24.68 -7.19 7.02
N ARG A 51 23.52 -7.43 6.39
CA ARG A 51 23.42 -7.61 4.93
C ARG A 51 23.73 -6.35 4.14
N VAL A 52 23.51 -5.18 4.73
CA VAL A 52 23.68 -3.88 4.08
C VAL A 52 24.81 -3.04 4.68
N GLY A 53 25.56 -3.60 5.65
CA GLY A 53 26.67 -2.94 6.32
C GLY A 53 26.23 -1.78 7.23
N ALA A 54 24.99 -1.81 7.73
CA ALA A 54 24.43 -0.79 8.61
C ALA A 54 24.64 -1.11 10.08
N ALA A 55 24.48 -0.09 10.95
CA ALA A 55 24.31 -0.29 12.38
C ALA A 55 22.92 -0.89 12.69
N TRP A 56 22.75 -1.46 13.89
CA TRP A 56 21.45 -1.94 14.34
C TRP A 56 21.14 -1.48 15.77
N THR A 57 19.87 -1.47 16.12
CA THR A 57 19.37 -1.17 17.46
C THR A 57 18.03 -1.86 17.70
N THR A 58 17.61 -1.93 18.97
CA THR A 58 16.24 -2.32 19.36
C THR A 58 15.43 -1.12 19.87
N ASP A 59 16.01 0.07 19.80
CA ASP A 59 15.43 1.31 20.33
C ASP A 59 15.13 2.30 19.20
N VAL A 60 13.86 2.70 19.09
CA VAL A 60 13.38 3.70 18.12
C VAL A 60 14.05 5.05 18.35
N ASP A 61 14.19 5.48 19.59
CA ASP A 61 14.75 6.80 19.94
C ASP A 61 16.22 6.88 19.57
N GLU A 62 16.98 5.78 19.72
CA GLU A 62 18.37 5.71 19.27
C GLU A 62 18.51 5.88 17.76
N LEU A 63 17.62 5.24 16.95
CA LEU A 63 17.61 5.43 15.51
C LEU A 63 17.24 6.87 15.15
N LEU A 64 16.24 7.43 15.81
CA LEU A 64 15.76 8.79 15.53
C LEU A 64 16.75 9.87 15.99
N ALA A 65 17.57 9.61 16.99
CA ALA A 65 18.62 10.53 17.46
C ALA A 65 19.88 10.53 16.57
N ASP A 66 20.02 9.54 15.69
CA ASP A 66 21.17 9.44 14.80
C ASP A 66 21.11 10.53 13.72
N GLU A 67 22.11 11.43 13.71
CA GLU A 67 22.17 12.56 12.76
C GLU A 67 22.46 12.12 11.32
N GLU A 68 23.05 10.94 11.11
CA GLU A 68 23.28 10.39 9.78
C GLU A 68 21.98 9.85 9.17
N VAL A 69 20.96 9.56 9.99
CA VAL A 69 19.62 9.16 9.54
C VAL A 69 18.83 10.39 9.12
N GLN A 70 18.77 10.64 7.83
CA GLN A 70 18.04 11.76 7.23
C GLN A 70 16.59 11.37 6.88
N ILE A 71 16.38 10.15 6.41
CA ILE A 71 15.10 9.59 6.01
C ILE A 71 14.75 8.43 6.92
N VAL A 72 13.49 8.34 7.32
CA VAL A 72 12.97 7.21 8.09
C VAL A 72 11.95 6.43 7.26
N VAL A 73 12.13 5.11 7.23
CA VAL A 73 11.17 4.17 6.65
C VAL A 73 10.54 3.34 7.75
N ILE A 74 9.22 3.33 7.80
CA ILE A 74 8.45 2.68 8.85
C ILE A 74 7.78 1.44 8.26
N CYS A 75 8.29 0.26 8.65
CA CYS A 75 7.86 -1.07 8.24
C CYS A 75 7.48 -1.95 9.45
N SER A 76 7.27 -1.35 10.59
CA SER A 76 6.84 -2.00 11.84
C SER A 76 5.39 -2.52 11.72
N PRO A 77 4.86 -3.27 12.71
CA PRO A 77 3.44 -3.59 12.73
C PRO A 77 2.55 -2.34 12.77
N HIS A 78 1.43 -2.40 12.06
CA HIS A 78 0.54 -1.26 11.74
C HIS A 78 0.15 -0.39 12.95
N GLN A 79 -0.02 -1.00 14.13
CA GLN A 79 -0.39 -0.27 15.36
C GLN A 79 0.66 0.75 15.82
N PHE A 80 1.91 0.63 15.38
CA PHE A 80 3.01 1.52 15.74
C PHE A 80 3.26 2.63 14.71
N HIS A 81 2.66 2.54 13.52
CA HIS A 81 2.94 3.46 12.44
C HIS A 81 2.71 4.92 12.84
N ALA A 82 1.54 5.23 13.38
CA ALA A 82 1.17 6.61 13.71
C ALA A 82 2.12 7.25 14.71
N GLU A 83 2.45 6.56 15.82
CA GLU A 83 3.37 7.08 16.82
C GLU A 83 4.79 7.26 16.29
N GLN A 84 5.25 6.33 15.44
CA GLN A 84 6.58 6.39 14.85
C GLN A 84 6.68 7.49 13.78
N VAL A 85 5.65 7.75 13.00
CA VAL A 85 5.59 8.90 12.08
C VAL A 85 5.68 10.20 12.87
N VAL A 86 4.88 10.36 13.91
CA VAL A 86 4.90 11.54 14.79
C VAL A 86 6.28 11.74 15.44
N ALA A 87 6.89 10.65 15.95
CA ALA A 87 8.22 10.69 16.52
C ALA A 87 9.29 11.11 15.50
N ALA A 88 9.26 10.55 14.30
CA ALA A 88 10.18 10.90 13.22
C ALA A 88 10.05 12.36 12.76
N CYS A 89 8.80 12.87 12.65
CA CYS A 89 8.56 14.29 12.39
C CYS A 89 9.20 15.18 13.48
N ARG A 90 8.96 14.87 14.75
CA ARG A 90 9.52 15.63 15.88
C ARG A 90 11.04 15.54 15.98
N ALA A 91 11.63 14.45 15.53
CA ALA A 91 13.07 14.28 15.43
C ALA A 91 13.70 15.05 14.26
N GLY A 92 12.89 15.78 13.46
CA GLY A 92 13.37 16.64 12.38
C GLY A 92 13.94 15.87 11.19
N LYS A 93 13.41 14.69 10.90
CA LYS A 93 13.82 13.92 9.73
C LYS A 93 13.37 14.60 8.44
N GLN A 94 14.17 14.49 7.37
CA GLN A 94 13.96 15.23 6.12
C GLN A 94 12.77 14.72 5.32
N ALA A 95 12.48 13.41 5.39
CA ALA A 95 11.31 12.79 4.78
C ALA A 95 11.01 11.46 5.44
N ILE A 96 9.74 11.02 5.35
CA ILE A 96 9.26 9.77 5.93
C ILE A 96 8.54 8.97 4.86
N LEU A 97 8.88 7.68 4.72
CA LEU A 97 8.05 6.68 4.06
C LEU A 97 7.42 5.81 5.15
N CYS A 98 6.10 5.77 5.20
CA CYS A 98 5.38 4.89 6.11
C CYS A 98 4.62 3.83 5.30
N GLU A 99 4.87 2.55 5.61
CA GLU A 99 4.05 1.48 5.03
C GLU A 99 2.58 1.64 5.37
N LYS A 100 1.74 1.12 4.49
CA LYS A 100 0.29 1.18 4.65
C LYS A 100 -0.21 0.12 5.68
N PRO A 101 -1.30 0.39 6.39
CA PRO A 101 -1.94 1.69 6.56
C PRO A 101 -1.06 2.60 7.45
N PHE A 102 -0.90 3.86 7.09
CA PHE A 102 -0.05 4.76 7.87
C PHE A 102 -0.66 5.17 9.21
N ALA A 103 -1.94 4.88 9.42
CA ALA A 103 -2.67 5.02 10.66
C ALA A 103 -3.82 4.00 10.72
N MET A 104 -4.28 3.67 11.92
CA MET A 104 -5.36 2.73 12.16
C MET A 104 -6.72 3.43 12.33
N SER A 105 -6.73 4.76 12.40
CA SER A 105 -7.93 5.57 12.55
C SER A 105 -7.74 6.95 11.95
N LYS A 106 -8.87 7.60 11.63
CA LYS A 106 -8.87 8.98 11.17
C LYS A 106 -8.24 9.93 12.19
N ALA A 107 -8.49 9.73 13.48
CA ALA A 107 -7.92 10.57 14.54
C ALA A 107 -6.39 10.51 14.57
N GLN A 108 -5.80 9.32 14.41
CA GLN A 108 -4.34 9.18 14.30
C GLN A 108 -3.80 9.86 13.03
N ALA A 109 -4.52 9.76 11.91
CA ALA A 109 -4.12 10.44 10.67
C ALA A 109 -4.17 11.97 10.79
N GLU A 110 -5.16 12.52 11.48
CA GLU A 110 -5.28 13.95 11.77
C GLU A 110 -4.17 14.44 12.71
N GLU A 111 -3.75 13.64 13.69
CA GLU A 111 -2.59 13.92 14.53
C GLU A 111 -1.30 13.96 13.70
N ILE A 112 -1.08 12.97 12.85
CA ILE A 112 0.06 12.94 11.92
C ILE A 112 0.08 14.21 11.06
N ALA A 113 -1.06 14.58 10.47
CA ALA A 113 -1.16 15.77 9.62
C ALA A 113 -0.81 17.06 10.39
N THR A 114 -1.27 17.17 11.62
CA THR A 114 -0.96 18.33 12.48
C THR A 114 0.55 18.42 12.73
N VAL A 115 1.18 17.33 13.15
CA VAL A 115 2.61 17.32 13.46
C VAL A 115 3.46 17.49 12.20
N ALA A 116 3.07 16.86 11.09
CA ALA A 116 3.75 17.04 9.80
C ALA A 116 3.73 18.49 9.32
N ALA A 117 2.60 19.19 9.49
CA ALA A 117 2.48 20.61 9.17
C ALA A 117 3.35 21.50 10.08
N GLU A 118 3.38 21.21 11.39
CA GLU A 118 4.20 21.93 12.36
C GLU A 118 5.69 21.78 12.08
N THR A 119 6.14 20.56 11.74
CA THR A 119 7.55 20.24 11.49
C THR A 119 7.96 20.45 10.04
N ARG A 120 7.01 20.59 9.13
CA ARG A 120 7.20 20.62 7.66
C ARG A 120 7.90 19.37 7.13
N THR A 121 7.66 18.24 7.75
CA THR A 121 8.24 16.95 7.34
C THR A 121 7.35 16.33 6.26
N PRO A 122 7.84 16.13 5.03
CA PRO A 122 7.10 15.44 4.00
C PRO A 122 6.94 13.96 4.32
N ILE A 123 5.75 13.44 4.09
CA ILE A 123 5.38 12.04 4.32
C ILE A 123 4.85 11.44 3.03
N ILE A 124 5.26 10.22 2.72
CA ILE A 124 4.61 9.37 1.73
C ILE A 124 4.14 8.08 2.38
N VAL A 125 3.08 7.51 1.84
CA VAL A 125 2.54 6.22 2.26
C VAL A 125 2.91 5.16 1.23
N GLY A 126 3.32 3.98 1.67
CA GLY A 126 3.73 2.84 0.85
C GLY A 126 2.56 2.25 0.04
N ALA A 127 1.90 3.06 -0.77
CA ALA A 127 0.90 2.68 -1.76
C ALA A 127 1.55 2.68 -3.16
N MET A 128 2.46 1.76 -3.38
CA MET A 128 3.43 1.73 -4.47
C MET A 128 2.84 1.96 -5.87
N HIS A 129 1.62 1.54 -6.12
CA HIS A 129 1.00 1.70 -7.44
C HIS A 129 0.70 3.16 -7.79
N THR A 130 0.55 4.04 -6.78
CA THR A 130 0.39 5.48 -7.02
C THR A 130 1.68 6.15 -7.52
N PHE A 131 2.82 5.50 -7.35
CA PHE A 131 4.15 5.93 -7.80
C PHE A 131 4.65 5.12 -9.01
N ASP A 132 3.84 4.19 -9.51
CA ASP A 132 4.23 3.39 -10.67
C ASP A 132 4.29 4.24 -11.94
N PRO A 133 5.40 4.20 -12.72
CA PRO A 133 5.54 5.01 -13.93
C PRO A 133 4.45 4.77 -14.98
N GLY A 134 3.92 3.55 -15.08
CA GLY A 134 2.81 3.24 -15.98
C GLY A 134 1.52 3.93 -15.56
N TRP A 135 1.21 3.97 -14.26
CA TRP A 135 0.11 4.73 -13.70
C TRP A 135 0.28 6.23 -13.93
N LEU A 136 1.46 6.77 -13.61
CA LEU A 136 1.76 8.19 -13.75
C LEU A 136 1.65 8.65 -15.20
N ALA A 137 2.19 7.89 -16.15
CA ALA A 137 2.05 8.17 -17.56
C ALA A 137 0.58 8.11 -18.03
N ALA A 138 -0.19 7.11 -17.59
CA ALA A 138 -1.62 7.05 -17.90
C ALA A 138 -2.38 8.26 -17.34
N LYS A 139 -2.02 8.72 -16.14
CA LYS A 139 -2.62 9.88 -15.47
C LYS A 139 -2.46 11.17 -16.29
N GLU A 140 -1.33 11.34 -16.96
CA GLU A 140 -1.10 12.50 -17.85
C GLU A 140 -1.94 12.44 -19.14
N HIS A 141 -2.42 11.25 -19.54
CA HIS A 141 -3.02 11.04 -20.86
C HIS A 141 -4.48 10.58 -20.84
N TRP A 142 -5.07 10.22 -19.71
CA TRP A 142 -6.46 9.70 -19.66
C TRP A 142 -7.55 10.74 -19.96
N GLY A 143 -7.19 12.04 -20.02
CA GLY A 143 -8.11 13.12 -20.38
C GLY A 143 -9.32 13.23 -19.44
N ASP A 144 -10.52 13.25 -20.03
CA ASP A 144 -11.78 13.36 -19.29
C ASP A 144 -12.28 12.06 -18.67
N LEU A 145 -11.55 10.94 -18.85
CA LEU A 145 -11.95 9.63 -18.33
C LEU A 145 -12.13 9.66 -16.80
N ILE A 146 -11.35 10.47 -16.09
CA ILE A 146 -11.47 10.62 -14.63
C ILE A 146 -12.87 11.04 -14.19
N THR A 147 -13.55 11.84 -14.99
CA THR A 147 -14.93 12.31 -14.73
C THR A 147 -15.99 11.47 -15.42
N THR A 148 -15.69 10.92 -16.59
CA THR A 148 -16.65 10.20 -17.44
C THR A 148 -16.69 8.69 -17.17
N ALA A 149 -15.72 8.13 -16.47
CA ALA A 149 -15.75 6.74 -16.05
C ALA A 149 -16.93 6.49 -15.11
N HIS A 150 -17.76 5.50 -15.46
CA HIS A 150 -18.92 5.05 -14.68
C HIS A 150 -18.68 3.72 -13.98
N THR A 151 -17.67 2.95 -14.39
CA THR A 151 -17.31 1.66 -13.79
C THR A 151 -15.83 1.59 -13.54
N ILE A 152 -15.47 1.27 -12.30
CA ILE A 152 -14.09 1.06 -11.85
C ILE A 152 -13.96 -0.40 -11.41
N ARG A 153 -12.91 -1.07 -11.85
CA ARG A 153 -12.60 -2.44 -11.46
C ARG A 153 -11.17 -2.54 -10.98
N TYR A 154 -11.01 -3.32 -9.95
CA TYR A 154 -9.73 -3.64 -9.38
C TYR A 154 -9.72 -5.13 -9.02
N SER A 155 -8.73 -5.87 -9.52
CA SER A 155 -8.66 -7.32 -9.34
C SER A 155 -7.25 -7.78 -9.02
N ILE A 156 -7.13 -8.62 -7.99
CA ILE A 156 -5.89 -9.29 -7.62
C ILE A 156 -6.11 -10.80 -7.62
N VAL A 157 -5.20 -11.53 -8.25
CA VAL A 157 -5.05 -12.99 -8.10
C VAL A 157 -3.61 -13.26 -7.69
N LEU A 158 -3.39 -13.67 -6.45
CA LEU A 158 -2.05 -13.90 -5.91
C LEU A 158 -1.94 -15.27 -5.25
N PRO A 159 -0.78 -15.94 -5.37
CA PRO A 159 -0.45 -17.07 -4.50
C PRO A 159 -0.18 -16.55 -3.07
N PRO A 160 -0.18 -17.44 -2.05
CA PRO A 160 0.17 -17.06 -0.70
C PRO A 160 1.55 -16.40 -0.61
N ASN A 161 1.69 -15.35 0.21
CA ASN A 161 2.92 -14.59 0.42
C ASN A 161 4.20 -15.42 0.64
N PRO A 162 4.18 -16.57 1.39
CA PRO A 162 5.37 -17.39 1.57
C PRO A 162 6.10 -17.74 0.27
N ARG A 163 5.37 -17.85 -0.83
CA ARG A 163 5.98 -18.13 -2.13
C ARG A 163 7.01 -17.10 -2.58
N PHE A 164 6.80 -15.84 -2.23
CA PHE A 164 7.70 -14.74 -2.59
C PHE A 164 8.67 -14.41 -1.46
N GLU A 165 8.19 -14.43 -0.22
CA GLU A 165 8.95 -14.03 0.95
C GLU A 165 10.07 -15.03 1.30
N ASP A 166 9.82 -16.33 1.14
CA ASP A 166 10.78 -17.38 1.52
C ASP A 166 12.10 -17.33 0.71
N PHE A 167 12.10 -16.67 -0.44
CA PHE A 167 13.32 -16.45 -1.22
C PHE A 167 14.13 -15.22 -0.79
N ALA A 168 13.50 -14.27 -0.13
CA ALA A 168 14.09 -12.97 0.16
C ALA A 168 14.28 -12.72 1.66
N THR A 169 13.61 -13.49 2.52
CA THR A 169 13.58 -13.23 3.96
C THR A 169 14.09 -14.41 4.77
N GLU A 170 14.78 -14.12 5.87
CA GLU A 170 15.09 -15.08 6.93
C GLU A 170 13.90 -15.15 7.90
N VAL A 171 12.75 -15.61 7.44
CA VAL A 171 11.60 -15.81 8.31
C VAL A 171 11.81 -17.07 9.12
N ALA A 172 12.33 -16.91 10.35
CA ALA A 172 12.61 -18.03 11.24
C ALA A 172 11.35 -18.77 11.71
N SER A 173 10.24 -18.06 11.85
CA SER A 173 8.94 -18.66 12.17
C SER A 173 7.80 -17.80 11.62
N ARG A 174 6.74 -18.45 11.16
CA ARG A 174 5.49 -17.79 10.78
C ARG A 174 4.42 -18.15 11.79
N PRO A 175 3.60 -17.18 12.24
CA PRO A 175 2.43 -17.48 13.04
C PRO A 175 1.54 -18.48 12.31
N ARG A 176 1.12 -19.55 12.99
CA ARG A 176 0.11 -20.48 12.48
C ARG A 176 -1.22 -20.12 13.13
N TRP A 177 -2.12 -19.64 12.33
CA TRP A 177 -3.47 -19.33 12.79
C TRP A 177 -4.35 -20.57 12.55
N PRO A 178 -5.23 -20.94 13.48
CA PRO A 178 -6.25 -21.95 13.22
C PRO A 178 -7.10 -21.56 12.01
N ALA A 179 -7.64 -22.55 11.31
CA ALA A 179 -8.59 -22.27 10.24
C ALA A 179 -9.76 -21.44 10.78
N ALA A 180 -10.01 -20.29 10.16
CA ALA A 180 -11.09 -19.40 10.58
C ALA A 180 -12.45 -20.01 10.25
N ASP A 181 -13.37 -20.01 11.21
CA ASP A 181 -14.76 -20.41 10.95
C ASP A 181 -15.47 -19.28 10.17
N ARG A 182 -15.59 -19.48 8.88
CA ARG A 182 -16.20 -18.51 7.96
C ARG A 182 -17.73 -18.42 8.11
N ASN A 183 -18.35 -19.33 8.86
CA ASN A 183 -19.77 -19.30 9.18
C ASN A 183 -20.06 -18.47 10.45
N ASP A 184 -19.02 -18.12 11.22
CA ASP A 184 -19.16 -17.15 12.29
C ASP A 184 -19.21 -15.74 11.68
N PRO A 185 -20.29 -14.95 11.90
CA PRO A 185 -20.45 -13.62 11.32
C PRO A 185 -19.33 -12.64 11.71
N GLU A 186 -18.80 -12.71 12.93
CA GLU A 186 -17.73 -11.81 13.38
C GLU A 186 -16.38 -12.19 12.76
N VAL A 187 -16.11 -13.50 12.65
CA VAL A 187 -14.91 -13.99 11.96
C VAL A 187 -14.95 -13.61 10.48
N ALA A 188 -16.08 -13.81 9.82
CA ALA A 188 -16.26 -13.43 8.42
C ALA A 188 -16.08 -11.92 8.19
N ALA A 189 -16.66 -11.08 9.07
CA ALA A 189 -16.49 -9.63 9.06
C ALA A 189 -15.02 -9.23 9.26
N GLY A 190 -14.34 -9.84 10.22
CA GLY A 190 -12.91 -9.63 10.45
C GLY A 190 -12.02 -10.00 9.26
N MET A 191 -12.36 -11.09 8.56
CA MET A 191 -11.62 -11.51 7.35
C MET A 191 -11.75 -10.50 6.21
N ILE A 192 -12.96 -9.97 5.97
CA ILE A 192 -13.17 -8.92 4.95
C ILE A 192 -12.43 -7.64 5.32
N TYR A 193 -12.59 -7.18 6.56
CA TYR A 193 -11.91 -5.98 7.05
C TYR A 193 -10.39 -6.11 6.89
N GLY A 194 -9.83 -7.21 7.37
CA GLY A 194 -8.40 -7.49 7.26
C GLY A 194 -7.91 -7.62 5.82
N GLY A 195 -8.71 -8.22 4.94
CA GLY A 195 -8.41 -8.30 3.51
C GLY A 195 -8.34 -6.93 2.83
N ILE A 196 -9.30 -6.05 3.13
CA ILE A 196 -9.35 -4.71 2.57
C ILE A 196 -8.19 -3.86 3.12
N MET A 197 -8.01 -3.79 4.43
CA MET A 197 -6.97 -2.99 5.07
C MET A 197 -5.56 -3.57 4.90
N GLY A 198 -5.43 -4.84 4.59
CA GLY A 198 -4.13 -5.49 4.33
C GLY A 198 -3.72 -5.48 2.86
N LEU A 199 -4.67 -5.63 1.94
CA LEU A 199 -4.38 -5.82 0.52
C LEU A 199 -5.03 -4.77 -0.38
N ALA A 200 -6.37 -4.55 -0.32
CA ALA A 200 -7.03 -3.57 -1.19
C ALA A 200 -6.50 -2.15 -0.99
N ILE A 201 -6.06 -1.81 0.21
CA ILE A 201 -5.52 -0.49 0.55
C ILE A 201 -4.35 -0.05 -0.34
N HIS A 202 -3.64 -0.97 -1.00
CA HIS A 202 -2.61 -0.63 -1.98
C HIS A 202 -3.18 0.13 -3.20
N ASP A 203 -4.43 -0.15 -3.59
CA ASP A 203 -5.04 0.34 -4.82
C ASP A 203 -6.31 1.16 -4.60
N LEU A 204 -6.84 1.20 -3.38
CA LEU A 204 -7.94 2.09 -3.06
C LEU A 204 -7.64 3.56 -3.35
N PRO A 205 -6.39 4.07 -3.23
CA PRO A 205 -6.04 5.40 -3.72
C PRO A 205 -6.26 5.58 -5.24
N LEU A 206 -6.01 4.53 -6.05
CA LEU A 206 -6.27 4.56 -7.49
C LEU A 206 -7.79 4.62 -7.76
N VAL A 207 -8.56 3.83 -7.02
CA VAL A 207 -10.04 3.86 -7.09
C VAL A 207 -10.56 5.24 -6.69
N ARG A 208 -10.08 5.80 -5.57
CA ARG A 208 -10.47 7.13 -5.08
C ARG A 208 -10.12 8.24 -6.08
N ALA A 209 -9.03 8.14 -6.81
CA ALA A 209 -8.70 9.10 -7.86
C ALA A 209 -9.83 9.26 -8.89
N PHE A 210 -10.57 8.18 -9.18
CA PHE A 210 -11.77 8.23 -10.03
C PHE A 210 -13.06 8.49 -9.26
N CYS A 211 -13.03 8.50 -7.94
CA CYS A 211 -14.16 8.72 -7.03
C CYS A 211 -13.82 9.84 -6.03
N PRO A 212 -13.55 11.07 -6.48
CA PRO A 212 -13.09 12.16 -5.59
C PRO A 212 -14.12 12.50 -4.51
N ASP A 213 -15.40 12.38 -4.81
CA ASP A 213 -16.49 12.45 -3.84
C ASP A 213 -16.84 11.02 -3.40
N PHE A 214 -16.25 10.61 -2.28
CA PHE A 214 -16.41 9.26 -1.71
C PHE A 214 -17.26 9.25 -0.44
N THR A 215 -18.00 10.30 -0.16
CA THR A 215 -18.83 10.43 1.04
C THR A 215 -20.06 9.54 1.03
N ASP A 216 -20.44 9.01 -0.15
CA ASP A 216 -21.58 8.14 -0.36
C ASP A 216 -21.11 6.77 -0.89
N VAL A 217 -20.53 5.96 0.01
CA VAL A 217 -20.13 4.56 -0.30
C VAL A 217 -21.25 3.63 0.12
N GLU A 218 -21.80 2.87 -0.83
CA GLU A 218 -22.80 1.83 -0.58
C GLU A 218 -22.26 0.46 -1.01
N VAL A 219 -22.32 -0.54 -0.10
CA VAL A 219 -21.97 -1.93 -0.43
C VAL A 219 -23.18 -2.62 -1.04
N ARG A 220 -23.11 -2.95 -2.32
CA ARG A 220 -24.15 -3.67 -3.06
C ARG A 220 -24.09 -5.17 -2.81
N SER A 221 -22.89 -5.73 -2.74
CA SER A 221 -22.67 -7.13 -2.36
C SER A 221 -21.23 -7.31 -1.87
N CYS A 222 -21.06 -8.25 -0.93
CA CYS A 222 -19.78 -8.62 -0.40
C CYS A 222 -19.74 -10.10 -0.11
N THR A 223 -18.69 -10.81 -0.55
CA THR A 223 -18.51 -12.24 -0.31
C THR A 223 -17.05 -12.59 -0.09
N LEU A 224 -16.84 -13.71 0.62
CA LEU A 224 -15.54 -14.31 0.87
C LEU A 224 -15.31 -15.49 -0.08
N PRO A 225 -14.54 -15.37 -1.17
CA PRO A 225 -14.22 -16.50 -2.04
C PRO A 225 -13.34 -17.53 -1.31
N TYR A 226 -13.38 -18.81 -1.78
CA TYR A 226 -12.50 -19.86 -1.31
C TYR A 226 -11.22 -19.91 -2.15
N PRO A 227 -10.03 -20.21 -1.57
CA PRO A 227 -9.76 -20.49 -0.16
C PRO A 227 -9.67 -19.22 0.70
N ALA A 228 -9.31 -18.07 0.15
CA ALA A 228 -9.26 -16.79 0.82
C ALA A 228 -9.37 -15.65 -0.19
N GLY A 229 -9.79 -14.46 0.26
CA GLY A 229 -9.94 -13.27 -0.56
C GLY A 229 -11.20 -12.49 -0.21
N TYR A 230 -11.57 -11.58 -1.10
CA TYR A 230 -12.81 -10.79 -1.02
C TYR A 230 -13.32 -10.47 -2.43
N LEU A 231 -14.63 -10.38 -2.55
CA LEU A 231 -15.32 -9.83 -3.72
C LEU A 231 -16.31 -8.79 -3.21
N VAL A 232 -16.08 -7.53 -3.52
CA VAL A 232 -16.90 -6.40 -3.05
C VAL A 232 -17.36 -5.59 -4.24
N ASN A 233 -18.66 -5.41 -4.36
CA ASN A 233 -19.28 -4.49 -5.30
C ASN A 233 -19.82 -3.30 -4.53
N LEU A 234 -19.41 -2.11 -4.92
CA LEU A 234 -19.73 -0.84 -4.29
C LEU A 234 -20.44 0.08 -5.28
N ARG A 235 -21.23 0.98 -4.73
CA ARG A 235 -21.63 2.22 -5.39
C ARG A 235 -20.96 3.36 -4.65
N VAL A 236 -20.21 4.19 -5.37
CA VAL A 236 -19.55 5.39 -4.84
C VAL A 236 -20.06 6.59 -5.65
N GLY A 237 -20.96 7.36 -5.06
CA GLY A 237 -21.71 8.39 -5.79
C GLY A 237 -22.46 7.79 -6.98
N GLN A 238 -22.10 8.16 -8.20
CA GLN A 238 -22.70 7.65 -9.44
C GLN A 238 -21.90 6.53 -10.12
N LYS A 239 -20.81 6.03 -9.48
CA LYS A 239 -19.92 5.05 -10.09
C LYS A 239 -20.11 3.67 -9.48
N ASP A 240 -20.11 2.64 -10.33
CA ASP A 240 -20.06 1.26 -9.89
C ASP A 240 -18.59 0.83 -9.73
N VAL A 241 -18.25 0.32 -8.55
CA VAL A 241 -16.89 -0.06 -8.20
C VAL A 241 -16.85 -1.53 -7.81
N GLN A 242 -15.96 -2.28 -8.42
CA GLN A 242 -15.69 -3.68 -8.08
C GLN A 242 -14.27 -3.82 -7.55
N VAL A 243 -14.14 -4.31 -6.32
CA VAL A 243 -12.88 -4.56 -5.65
C VAL A 243 -12.79 -6.05 -5.33
N SER A 244 -11.79 -6.73 -5.87
CA SER A 244 -11.67 -8.17 -5.71
C SER A 244 -10.24 -8.62 -5.48
N ALA A 245 -10.09 -9.62 -4.61
CA ALA A 245 -8.86 -10.37 -4.47
C ALA A 245 -9.16 -11.84 -4.22
N VAL A 246 -8.39 -12.71 -4.84
CA VAL A 246 -8.48 -14.16 -4.65
C VAL A 246 -7.09 -14.71 -4.43
N ASN A 247 -6.91 -15.45 -3.32
CA ASN A 247 -5.73 -16.26 -3.15
C ASN A 247 -5.86 -17.52 -3.98
N SER A 248 -4.96 -17.71 -4.91
CA SER A 248 -4.93 -18.85 -5.82
C SER A 248 -3.60 -19.56 -5.75
N GLN A 249 -3.61 -20.88 -5.90
CA GLN A 249 -2.40 -21.66 -6.14
C GLN A 249 -1.91 -21.53 -7.59
N SER A 250 -2.59 -20.73 -8.41
CA SER A 250 -2.20 -20.44 -9.78
C SER A 250 -0.77 -19.90 -9.82
N TRP A 251 -0.06 -20.29 -10.85
CA TRP A 251 1.28 -19.80 -11.14
C TRP A 251 1.26 -18.36 -11.67
N GLU A 252 0.19 -17.95 -12.36
CA GLU A 252 0.08 -16.64 -12.98
C GLU A 252 -0.61 -15.66 -12.03
N PRO A 253 0.15 -14.80 -11.31
CA PRO A 253 -0.44 -13.73 -10.54
C PRO A 253 -1.01 -12.67 -11.48
N GLU A 254 -2.13 -12.08 -11.08
CA GLU A 254 -2.79 -11.00 -11.79
C GLU A 254 -3.00 -9.82 -10.83
N TRP A 255 -2.71 -8.62 -11.31
CA TRP A 255 -3.01 -7.40 -10.57
C TRP A 255 -3.42 -6.31 -11.55
N THR A 256 -4.71 -6.01 -11.62
CA THR A 256 -5.27 -5.17 -12.66
C THR A 256 -6.14 -4.05 -12.10
N PHE A 257 -6.10 -2.91 -12.78
CA PHE A 257 -6.99 -1.78 -12.56
C PHE A 257 -7.66 -1.39 -13.89
N GLU A 258 -8.97 -1.12 -13.86
CA GLU A 258 -9.71 -0.67 -15.02
C GLU A 258 -10.63 0.51 -14.65
N ALA A 259 -10.67 1.53 -15.52
CA ALA A 259 -11.67 2.59 -15.49
C ALA A 259 -12.37 2.63 -16.84
N ILE A 260 -13.71 2.53 -16.85
CA ILE A 260 -14.53 2.35 -18.06
C ILE A 260 -15.53 3.50 -18.14
N GLY A 261 -15.48 4.24 -19.25
CA GLY A 261 -16.46 5.25 -19.64
C GLY A 261 -17.09 4.90 -20.99
N ASP A 262 -18.04 5.71 -21.45
CA ASP A 262 -18.79 5.45 -22.69
C ASP A 262 -17.92 5.46 -23.96
N ARG A 263 -16.88 6.28 -23.98
CA ARG A 263 -16.04 6.52 -25.18
C ARG A 263 -14.58 6.16 -24.98
N SER A 264 -14.15 5.98 -23.77
CA SER A 264 -12.78 5.66 -23.42
C SER A 264 -12.71 4.68 -22.25
N ALA A 265 -11.64 3.90 -22.20
CA ALA A 265 -11.35 3.00 -21.11
C ALA A 265 -9.85 2.96 -20.85
N LEU A 266 -9.50 2.83 -19.59
CA LEU A 266 -8.14 2.58 -19.11
C LEU A 266 -8.07 1.17 -18.54
N ARG A 267 -7.03 0.43 -18.91
CA ARG A 267 -6.61 -0.80 -18.24
C ARG A 267 -5.14 -0.68 -17.86
N ILE A 268 -4.83 -1.07 -16.65
CA ILE A 268 -3.45 -1.14 -16.14
C ILE A 268 -3.21 -2.55 -15.61
N ASP A 269 -2.16 -3.17 -16.09
CA ASP A 269 -1.66 -4.47 -15.63
C ASP A 269 -0.37 -4.22 -14.84
N PHE A 270 -0.44 -4.38 -13.52
CA PHE A 270 0.70 -4.20 -12.61
C PHE A 270 1.52 -5.50 -12.50
N SER A 271 2.82 -5.35 -12.30
CA SER A 271 3.64 -6.47 -11.89
C SER A 271 3.25 -6.91 -10.46
N PRO A 272 3.32 -8.21 -10.14
CA PRO A 272 3.01 -8.71 -8.81
C PRO A 272 3.89 -8.06 -7.74
N SER A 273 3.36 -7.89 -6.53
CA SER A 273 4.15 -7.57 -5.34
C SER A 273 5.35 -8.52 -5.23
N TYR A 274 6.45 -8.04 -4.68
CA TYR A 274 7.73 -8.76 -4.54
C TYR A 274 8.48 -9.04 -5.87
N VAL A 275 7.94 -8.65 -7.02
CA VAL A 275 8.60 -8.84 -8.32
C VAL A 275 9.22 -7.53 -8.79
N GLN A 276 10.53 -7.51 -8.89
CA GLN A 276 11.34 -6.35 -9.33
C GLN A 276 11.51 -6.37 -10.86
N ALA A 277 10.40 -6.34 -11.60
CA ALA A 277 10.37 -6.60 -13.05
C ALA A 277 9.89 -5.42 -13.93
N GLY A 278 10.14 -4.20 -13.50
CA GLY A 278 9.70 -3.00 -14.24
C GLY A 278 8.30 -2.53 -13.83
N SER A 279 7.79 -1.51 -14.50
CA SER A 279 6.50 -0.88 -14.19
C SER A 279 5.31 -1.69 -14.69
N ALA A 280 4.13 -1.21 -14.30
CA ALA A 280 2.88 -1.55 -14.95
C ALA A 280 2.89 -1.19 -16.45
N THR A 281 2.02 -1.86 -17.19
CA THR A 281 1.63 -1.46 -18.55
C THR A 281 0.22 -0.91 -18.52
N ALA A 282 0.06 0.34 -18.95
CA ALA A 282 -1.23 0.99 -19.04
C ALA A 282 -1.68 1.09 -20.51
N VAL A 283 -2.96 0.79 -20.77
CA VAL A 283 -3.59 0.89 -22.09
C VAL A 283 -4.79 1.80 -22.00
N ILE A 284 -4.78 2.89 -22.77
CA ILE A 284 -5.94 3.78 -22.92
C ILE A 284 -6.55 3.51 -24.28
N ARG A 285 -7.85 3.19 -24.29
CA ARG A 285 -8.63 2.95 -25.51
C ARG A 285 -9.62 4.09 -25.73
N ARG A 286 -9.69 4.59 -26.98
CA ARG A 286 -10.66 5.59 -27.44
C ARG A 286 -11.26 5.14 -28.77
N GLY A 287 -12.42 4.50 -28.71
CA GLY A 287 -13.00 3.84 -29.90
C GLY A 287 -12.06 2.76 -30.43
N PRO A 288 -11.64 2.84 -31.72
CA PRO A 288 -10.74 1.86 -32.34
C PRO A 288 -9.27 2.11 -31.98
N GLU A 289 -8.93 3.24 -31.41
CA GLU A 289 -7.55 3.64 -31.09
C GLU A 289 -7.13 3.13 -29.72
N SER A 290 -5.86 2.72 -29.60
CA SER A 290 -5.26 2.30 -28.34
C SER A 290 -3.87 2.93 -28.21
N GLU A 291 -3.61 3.50 -27.05
CA GLU A 291 -2.32 4.03 -26.65
C GLU A 291 -1.77 3.19 -25.50
N VAL A 292 -0.48 2.83 -25.58
CA VAL A 292 0.17 1.96 -24.59
C VAL A 292 1.30 2.73 -23.92
N TYR A 293 1.33 2.70 -22.60
CA TYR A 293 2.34 3.34 -21.75
C TYR A 293 3.02 2.28 -20.90
N GLY A 294 4.34 2.20 -21.02
CA GLY A 294 5.15 1.18 -20.34
C GLY A 294 5.29 -0.15 -21.13
N PRO A 295 5.90 -1.20 -20.52
CA PRO A 295 6.52 -1.11 -19.21
C PRO A 295 7.79 -0.23 -19.23
N TYR A 296 8.00 0.53 -18.16
CA TYR A 296 9.22 1.29 -17.90
C TYR A 296 10.22 0.47 -17.09
N SER A 297 11.44 0.98 -16.90
CA SER A 297 12.56 0.23 -16.33
C SER A 297 12.45 -0.06 -14.81
N TYR A 298 11.55 0.61 -14.09
CA TYR A 298 11.35 0.45 -12.65
C TYR A 298 9.86 0.43 -12.29
N ASN A 299 9.54 -0.16 -11.15
CA ASN A 299 8.17 -0.30 -10.63
C ASN A 299 7.82 0.81 -9.61
N GLY A 300 6.62 0.74 -9.07
CA GLY A 300 6.13 1.70 -8.08
C GLY A 300 6.94 1.74 -6.79
N TYR A 301 7.50 0.63 -6.33
CA TYR A 301 8.39 0.63 -5.15
C TYR A 301 9.65 1.47 -5.38
N GLU A 302 10.31 1.33 -6.51
CA GLU A 302 11.43 2.19 -6.85
C GLU A 302 10.96 3.64 -7.10
N GLY A 303 9.76 3.82 -7.63
CA GLY A 303 9.11 5.14 -7.79
C GLY A 303 8.93 5.88 -6.47
N GLU A 304 8.46 5.19 -5.41
CA GLU A 304 8.35 5.75 -4.05
C GLU A 304 9.70 6.28 -3.55
N TRP A 305 10.75 5.47 -3.66
CA TRP A 305 12.07 5.85 -3.21
C TRP A 305 12.66 7.02 -4.00
N ARG A 306 12.47 7.06 -5.33
CA ARG A 306 12.91 8.18 -6.16
C ARG A 306 12.20 9.47 -5.77
N PHE A 307 10.89 9.42 -5.59
CA PHE A 307 10.10 10.56 -5.14
C PHE A 307 10.49 11.01 -3.71
N LEU A 308 10.76 10.06 -2.82
CA LEU A 308 11.22 10.34 -1.45
C LEU A 308 12.58 11.08 -1.44
N ALA A 309 13.49 10.73 -2.35
CA ALA A 309 14.75 11.46 -2.51
C ALA A 309 14.55 12.90 -2.97
N GLU A 310 13.63 13.11 -3.90
CA GLU A 310 13.27 14.45 -4.40
C GLU A 310 12.65 15.30 -3.29
N LEU A 311 11.77 14.74 -2.49
CA LEU A 311 11.19 15.38 -1.31
C LEU A 311 12.26 15.77 -0.28
N ALA A 312 13.16 14.83 0.07
CA ALA A 312 14.23 15.08 1.05
C ALA A 312 15.22 16.17 0.57
N ARG A 313 15.40 16.30 -0.74
CA ARG A 313 16.23 17.34 -1.36
C ARG A 313 15.49 18.65 -1.60
N GLY A 314 14.18 18.69 -1.37
CA GLY A 314 13.34 19.87 -1.63
C GLY A 314 13.25 20.24 -3.11
N THR A 315 13.34 19.27 -4.01
CA THR A 315 13.27 19.49 -5.48
C THR A 315 11.85 19.33 -6.04
N VAL A 316 10.94 18.79 -5.24
CA VAL A 316 9.51 18.67 -5.54
C VAL A 316 8.68 19.12 -4.35
N GLU A 317 7.43 19.51 -4.62
CA GLU A 317 6.47 19.87 -3.57
C GLU A 317 6.02 18.61 -2.79
N PRO A 318 5.85 18.70 -1.47
CA PRO A 318 5.27 17.64 -0.66
C PRO A 318 3.85 17.28 -1.13
N LEU A 319 3.48 16.00 -0.95
CA LEU A 319 2.09 15.59 -1.12
C LEU A 319 1.21 16.29 -0.08
N ASP A 320 0.00 16.63 -0.47
CA ASP A 320 -1.00 17.14 0.47
C ASP A 320 -1.38 16.02 1.45
N VAL A 321 -1.06 16.23 2.73
CA VAL A 321 -1.38 15.25 3.79
C VAL A 321 -2.89 15.02 3.89
N THR A 322 -3.72 16.00 3.49
CA THR A 322 -5.18 15.85 3.42
C THR A 322 -5.58 14.72 2.46
N GLU A 323 -4.86 14.57 1.34
CA GLU A 323 -5.10 13.48 0.39
C GLU A 323 -4.78 12.11 0.99
N LEU A 324 -3.72 12.01 1.81
CA LEU A 324 -3.38 10.77 2.53
C LEU A 324 -4.47 10.40 3.56
N ILE A 325 -5.06 11.41 4.23
CA ILE A 325 -6.20 11.20 5.14
C ILE A 325 -7.43 10.76 4.36
N HIS A 326 -7.69 11.32 3.20
CA HIS A 326 -8.81 10.93 2.34
C HIS A 326 -8.64 9.49 1.86
N ASP A 327 -7.44 9.08 1.43
CA ASP A 327 -7.15 7.69 1.04
C ASP A 327 -7.41 6.71 2.18
N LEU A 328 -6.92 7.01 3.37
CA LEU A 328 -7.18 6.18 4.56
C LEU A 328 -8.67 6.15 4.92
N THR A 329 -9.34 7.32 4.91
CA THR A 329 -10.76 7.41 5.27
C THR A 329 -11.61 6.60 4.30
N PHE A 330 -11.31 6.67 3.01
CA PHE A 330 -11.99 5.85 2.00
C PHE A 330 -11.76 4.36 2.23
N ALA A 331 -10.53 3.95 2.52
CA ALA A 331 -10.22 2.56 2.81
C ALA A 331 -10.94 2.04 4.06
N LEU A 332 -10.96 2.82 5.14
CA LEU A 332 -11.69 2.49 6.37
C LEU A 332 -13.20 2.36 6.11
N GLU A 333 -13.80 3.29 5.38
CA GLU A 333 -15.23 3.25 5.06
C GLU A 333 -15.60 2.03 4.22
N VAL A 334 -14.80 1.70 3.20
CA VAL A 334 -14.99 0.48 2.40
C VAL A 334 -14.85 -0.77 3.28
N ALA A 335 -13.85 -0.83 4.17
CA ALA A 335 -13.61 -1.98 5.03
C ALA A 335 -14.73 -2.18 6.04
N GLU A 336 -15.16 -1.12 6.75
CA GLU A 336 -16.20 -1.16 7.78
C GLU A 336 -17.56 -1.54 7.20
N LYS A 337 -17.97 -0.90 6.10
CA LYS A 337 -19.25 -1.19 5.44
C LYS A 337 -19.28 -2.59 4.83
N SER A 338 -18.17 -3.06 4.27
CA SER A 338 -18.06 -4.42 3.74
C SER A 338 -18.10 -5.47 4.86
N ALA A 339 -17.44 -5.20 6.00
CA ALA A 339 -17.49 -6.06 7.17
C ALA A 339 -18.92 -6.17 7.75
N ALA A 340 -19.64 -5.04 7.83
CA ALA A 340 -21.05 -5.03 8.26
C ALA A 340 -21.93 -5.87 7.31
N ALA A 341 -21.81 -5.69 6.00
CA ALA A 341 -22.58 -6.43 5.00
C ALA A 341 -22.34 -7.95 5.07
N VAL A 342 -21.08 -8.38 5.26
CA VAL A 342 -20.74 -9.81 5.42
C VAL A 342 -21.28 -10.37 6.72
N ARG A 343 -21.18 -9.63 7.82
CA ARG A 343 -21.75 -10.02 9.11
C ARG A 343 -23.24 -10.32 9.00
N GLU A 344 -24.00 -9.39 8.42
CA GLU A 344 -25.45 -9.52 8.23
C GLU A 344 -25.81 -10.70 7.31
N SER A 345 -25.12 -10.84 6.18
CA SER A 345 -25.41 -11.91 5.22
C SER A 345 -25.08 -13.30 5.77
N THR A 346 -24.01 -13.43 6.57
CA THR A 346 -23.60 -14.68 7.21
C THR A 346 -24.59 -15.06 8.32
N ALA A 347 -25.02 -14.09 9.15
CA ALA A 347 -26.03 -14.32 10.18
C ALA A 347 -27.37 -14.80 9.56
N ALA A 348 -27.84 -14.13 8.51
CA ALA A 348 -29.09 -14.51 7.82
C ALA A 348 -28.99 -15.88 7.12
N ALA A 349 -27.80 -16.28 6.66
CA ALA A 349 -27.61 -17.62 6.11
C ALA A 349 -27.72 -18.71 7.20
N ASN A 350 -27.13 -18.46 8.37
CA ASN A 350 -27.19 -19.39 9.49
C ASN A 350 -28.63 -19.60 10.02
N GLU A 351 -29.45 -18.53 10.10
CA GLU A 351 -30.84 -18.62 10.48
C GLU A 351 -31.67 -19.52 9.55
N LYS A 352 -31.39 -19.42 8.21
CA LYS A 352 -32.07 -20.25 7.20
C LYS A 352 -31.71 -21.74 7.29
N VAL A 353 -30.52 -22.07 7.77
CA VAL A 353 -30.06 -23.47 7.92
C VAL A 353 -30.67 -24.10 9.18
N MET A 354 -31.01 -23.28 10.19
CA MET A 354 -31.63 -23.75 11.45
C MET A 354 -33.14 -23.80 11.39
N ALA A 355 -33.79 -23.20 10.40
CA ALA A 355 -35.25 -23.22 10.16
C ALA A 355 -35.68 -24.36 9.23
#